data_fcb63c1c82b6571fe5f9b268762a1f70
#
_entry.id   fcb63c1c82b6571fe5f9b268762a1f70
#
_cell.length_a   1.000
_cell.length_b   1.000
_cell.length_c   1.000
_cell.angle_alpha   90.00
_cell.angle_beta   90.00
_cell.angle_gamma   90.00
#
_symmetry.space_group_name_H-M   'P 1'
#
loop_
_entity.id
_entity.type
_entity.pdbx_description
1 polymer ?
#
loop_
_entity_poly.entity_id
_entity_poly.type
_entity_poly.pdbx_seq_one_letter_code
_entity_poly.pdbx_strand_id
1 'polypeptide(L)'
;MNQFILLTILLVTVVTVSAQDDLNAYREEYKKDFLSDPRAPLKEADLQYLDFFPELPKAVITAEFQLTPAEQPFEMPTYSGVTRTYRKWGIASFTWGPFSSNLVLYENMTNKSNPLYKDYLFLPFKDNTNGETTYGGGRYLNMSKADTEDGKITIDFNKAYNPWCAYSDGFNCPIPPLDNKLPYAIEAGEKMYKGEHKKVKNEK
;
A
#
# COMPACT_ATOMS: atom_id res chain seq x y z
N MET A 1 -18.96 39.02 -49.31
CA MET A 1 -18.14 37.81 -49.39
C MET A 1 -17.71 37.47 -47.94
N ASN A 2 -18.57 36.71 -47.23
CA ASN A 2 -18.38 36.38 -45.80
C ASN A 2 -17.72 35.02 -45.71
N GLN A 3 -16.48 34.97 -45.21
CA GLN A 3 -15.85 33.71 -44.81
C GLN A 3 -16.25 33.35 -43.40
N PHE A 4 -16.96 32.25 -43.24
CA PHE A 4 -17.21 31.60 -41.96
C PHE A 4 -15.95 30.84 -41.54
N ILE A 5 -15.35 31.26 -40.42
CA ILE A 5 -14.30 30.51 -39.72
C ILE A 5 -15.00 29.50 -38.83
N LEU A 6 -14.96 28.22 -39.22
CA LEU A 6 -15.43 27.12 -38.36
C LEU A 6 -14.33 26.83 -37.32
N LEU A 7 -14.57 27.21 -36.08
CA LEU A 7 -13.69 26.89 -34.97
C LEU A 7 -14.06 25.47 -34.46
N THR A 8 -13.27 24.49 -34.82
CA THR A 8 -13.39 23.15 -34.27
C THR A 8 -12.81 23.11 -32.85
N ILE A 9 -13.71 23.06 -31.85
CA ILE A 9 -13.33 22.77 -30.48
C ILE A 9 -13.07 21.27 -30.37
N LEU A 10 -11.79 20.88 -30.32
CA LEU A 10 -11.40 19.50 -30.05
C LEU A 10 -11.49 19.26 -28.54
N LEU A 11 -12.45 18.46 -28.14
CA LEU A 11 -12.72 18.11 -26.74
C LEU A 11 -11.63 17.15 -26.25
N VAL A 12 -10.77 17.62 -25.34
CA VAL A 12 -9.79 16.76 -24.62
C VAL A 12 -10.49 16.13 -23.42
N THR A 13 -11.10 14.95 -23.60
CA THR A 13 -11.78 14.19 -22.53
C THR A 13 -11.25 12.76 -22.36
N VAL A 14 -9.94 12.51 -22.60
CA VAL A 14 -9.44 11.12 -22.68
C VAL A 14 -8.60 10.67 -21.46
N VAL A 15 -8.21 11.56 -20.53
CA VAL A 15 -7.19 11.21 -19.52
C VAL A 15 -7.75 10.65 -18.22
N THR A 16 -9.00 10.88 -17.87
CA THR A 16 -9.56 10.43 -16.58
C THR A 16 -10.09 8.98 -16.59
N VAL A 17 -10.46 8.45 -17.75
CA VAL A 17 -11.00 7.09 -17.88
C VAL A 17 -9.91 6.03 -17.62
N SER A 18 -8.67 6.28 -18.02
CA SER A 18 -7.60 5.27 -17.94
C SER A 18 -7.08 5.02 -16.51
N ALA A 19 -7.09 6.02 -15.62
CA ALA A 19 -6.59 5.88 -14.26
C ALA A 19 -7.55 5.08 -13.38
N GLN A 20 -8.86 5.34 -13.50
CA GLN A 20 -9.89 4.58 -12.77
C GLN A 20 -9.95 3.12 -13.22
N ASP A 21 -9.77 2.85 -14.52
CA ASP A 21 -9.72 1.49 -15.04
C ASP A 21 -8.49 0.73 -14.54
N ASP A 22 -7.33 1.41 -14.39
CA ASP A 22 -6.10 0.82 -13.82
C ASP A 22 -6.26 0.48 -12.34
N LEU A 23 -6.88 1.36 -11.54
CA LEU A 23 -7.12 1.09 -10.11
C LEU A 23 -8.14 -0.05 -9.93
N ASN A 24 -9.18 -0.13 -10.74
CA ASN A 24 -10.14 -1.21 -10.70
C ASN A 24 -9.48 -2.56 -11.06
N ALA A 25 -8.65 -2.58 -12.10
CA ALA A 25 -7.88 -3.76 -12.49
C ALA A 25 -6.93 -4.22 -11.35
N TYR A 26 -6.25 -3.28 -10.69
CA TYR A 26 -5.42 -3.55 -9.51
C TYR A 26 -6.22 -4.20 -8.38
N ARG A 27 -7.41 -3.66 -8.05
CA ARG A 27 -8.28 -4.20 -6.99
C ARG A 27 -8.81 -5.59 -7.30
N GLU A 28 -9.14 -5.86 -8.57
CA GLU A 28 -9.54 -7.21 -9.00
C GLU A 28 -8.37 -8.20 -8.94
N GLU A 29 -7.16 -7.80 -9.29
CA GLU A 29 -5.97 -8.64 -9.13
C GLU A 29 -5.66 -8.91 -7.66
N TYR A 30 -5.73 -7.88 -6.80
CA TYR A 30 -5.60 -8.02 -5.36
C TYR A 30 -6.59 -9.04 -4.75
N LYS A 31 -7.84 -9.07 -5.23
CA LYS A 31 -8.81 -10.08 -4.82
C LYS A 31 -8.44 -11.49 -5.29
N LYS A 32 -7.92 -11.63 -6.51
CA LYS A 32 -7.47 -12.92 -7.04
C LYS A 32 -6.29 -13.49 -6.27
N ASP A 33 -5.40 -12.65 -5.73
CA ASP A 33 -4.27 -13.06 -4.91
C ASP A 33 -4.72 -13.87 -3.69
N PHE A 34 -5.85 -13.53 -3.07
CA PHE A 34 -6.44 -14.34 -1.98
C PHE A 34 -6.89 -15.73 -2.46
N LEU A 35 -7.30 -15.86 -3.69
CA LEU A 35 -7.78 -17.15 -4.24
C LEU A 35 -6.63 -18.03 -4.71
N SER A 36 -5.51 -17.41 -5.07
CA SER A 36 -4.33 -18.11 -5.58
C SER A 36 -3.41 -18.66 -4.48
N ASP A 37 -3.36 -18.02 -3.30
CA ASP A 37 -2.55 -18.49 -2.17
C ASP A 37 -3.40 -19.36 -1.21
N PRO A 38 -3.10 -20.66 -1.08
CA PRO A 38 -3.87 -21.55 -0.20
C PRO A 38 -3.83 -21.15 1.28
N ARG A 39 -2.81 -20.36 1.68
CA ARG A 39 -2.65 -19.85 3.05
C ARG A 39 -3.49 -18.60 3.29
N ALA A 40 -4.04 -17.96 2.24
CA ALA A 40 -4.77 -16.72 2.37
C ALA A 40 -6.01 -16.87 3.28
N PRO A 41 -6.26 -15.89 4.15
CA PRO A 41 -7.36 -15.96 5.13
C PRO A 41 -8.74 -15.87 4.47
N LEU A 42 -8.87 -15.15 3.36
CA LEU A 42 -10.13 -14.94 2.69
C LEU A 42 -10.36 -15.96 1.58
N LYS A 43 -11.61 -16.37 1.41
CA LYS A 43 -12.10 -17.22 0.32
C LYS A 43 -13.08 -16.42 -0.52
N GLU A 44 -13.50 -16.94 -1.65
CA GLU A 44 -14.37 -16.23 -2.62
C GLU A 44 -15.58 -15.56 -1.96
N ALA A 45 -16.28 -16.26 -1.06
CA ALA A 45 -17.44 -15.74 -0.34
C ALA A 45 -17.10 -14.55 0.59
N ASP A 46 -15.85 -14.40 1.00
CA ASP A 46 -15.40 -13.35 1.91
C ASP A 46 -15.06 -12.05 1.16
N LEU A 47 -14.71 -12.13 -0.13
CA LEU A 47 -14.21 -10.99 -0.91
C LEU A 47 -15.23 -9.86 -1.07
N GLN A 48 -16.53 -10.15 -0.97
CA GLN A 48 -17.58 -9.15 -0.99
C GLN A 48 -17.55 -8.18 0.20
N TYR A 49 -16.84 -8.53 1.28
CA TYR A 49 -16.68 -7.71 2.48
C TYR A 49 -15.44 -6.83 2.47
N LEU A 50 -14.59 -6.95 1.45
CA LEU A 50 -13.53 -5.99 1.20
C LEU A 50 -14.15 -4.65 0.80
N ASP A 51 -13.67 -3.57 1.40
CA ASP A 51 -14.15 -2.22 1.16
C ASP A 51 -12.98 -1.28 0.87
N PHE A 52 -13.16 -0.35 -0.04
CA PHE A 52 -12.14 0.59 -0.46
C PHE A 52 -12.69 2.02 -0.45
N PHE A 53 -11.83 2.97 -0.20
CA PHE A 53 -12.16 4.35 -0.50
C PHE A 53 -12.36 4.55 -2.01
N PRO A 54 -13.18 5.52 -2.44
CA PRO A 54 -13.14 6.00 -3.81
C PRO A 54 -11.73 6.40 -4.21
N GLU A 55 -11.43 6.37 -5.50
CA GLU A 55 -10.16 6.88 -6.00
C GLU A 55 -9.95 8.33 -5.55
N LEU A 56 -8.77 8.59 -5.03
CA LEU A 56 -8.35 9.92 -4.61
C LEU A 56 -7.09 10.33 -5.41
N PRO A 57 -7.23 11.13 -6.50
CA PRO A 57 -6.10 11.46 -7.38
C PRO A 57 -4.92 12.11 -6.62
N LYS A 58 -5.18 12.96 -5.63
CA LYS A 58 -4.13 13.56 -4.79
C LYS A 58 -3.39 12.57 -3.89
N ALA A 59 -3.87 11.32 -3.79
CA ALA A 59 -3.21 10.25 -3.03
C ALA A 59 -2.15 9.51 -3.86
N VAL A 60 -1.98 9.87 -5.13
CA VAL A 60 -0.83 9.51 -5.95
C VAL A 60 0.17 10.65 -5.83
N ILE A 61 1.28 10.41 -5.15
CA ILE A 61 2.30 11.42 -4.88
C ILE A 61 3.65 11.02 -5.45
N THR A 62 4.38 11.98 -5.99
CA THR A 62 5.80 11.83 -6.31
C THR A 62 6.61 12.39 -5.14
N ALA A 63 7.39 11.53 -4.50
CA ALA A 63 8.26 11.87 -3.37
C ALA A 63 9.72 11.95 -3.83
N GLU A 64 10.50 12.83 -3.20
CA GLU A 64 11.96 12.78 -3.30
C GLU A 64 12.46 11.54 -2.55
N PHE A 65 13.37 10.79 -3.16
CA PHE A 65 13.86 9.53 -2.60
C PHE A 65 15.34 9.56 -2.33
N GLN A 66 15.74 9.13 -1.13
CA GLN A 66 17.13 9.02 -0.72
C GLN A 66 17.44 7.60 -0.22
N LEU A 67 18.39 6.93 -0.85
CA LEU A 67 18.90 5.64 -0.39
C LEU A 67 19.60 5.77 0.96
N THR A 68 19.50 4.72 1.80
CA THR A 68 20.19 4.60 3.10
C THR A 68 21.06 3.35 3.15
N PRO A 69 22.12 3.25 2.32
CA PRO A 69 22.86 2.00 2.10
C PRO A 69 23.65 1.52 3.33
N ALA A 70 23.97 2.41 4.26
CA ALA A 70 24.76 2.11 5.47
C ALA A 70 23.92 1.61 6.66
N GLU A 71 22.58 1.56 6.53
CA GLU A 71 21.71 1.12 7.62
C GLU A 71 21.87 -0.37 7.90
N GLN A 72 21.98 -0.71 9.18
CA GLN A 72 22.11 -2.09 9.63
C GLN A 72 20.73 -2.77 9.66
N PRO A 73 20.68 -4.10 9.43
CA PRO A 73 19.46 -4.87 9.67
C PRO A 73 19.00 -4.76 11.12
N PHE A 74 17.68 -4.78 11.33
CA PHE A 74 17.04 -4.76 12.63
C PHE A 74 15.84 -5.72 12.66
N GLU A 75 15.40 -6.07 13.87
CA GLU A 75 14.24 -6.95 14.09
C GLU A 75 12.97 -6.11 14.15
N MET A 76 12.14 -6.20 13.11
CA MET A 76 10.81 -5.56 13.07
C MET A 76 9.81 -6.46 13.78
N PRO A 77 9.12 -5.97 14.82
CA PRO A 77 8.13 -6.76 15.55
C PRO A 77 6.90 -7.05 14.67
N THR A 78 6.20 -8.14 14.96
CA THR A 78 4.93 -8.50 14.35
C THR A 78 3.82 -8.62 15.39
N TYR A 79 2.57 -8.60 14.96
CA TYR A 79 1.41 -8.76 15.85
C TYR A 79 1.34 -10.12 16.55
N SER A 80 2.01 -11.14 16.04
CA SER A 80 2.13 -12.46 16.68
C SER A 80 3.22 -12.55 17.75
N GLY A 81 4.04 -11.50 17.91
CA GLY A 81 5.21 -11.50 18.80
C GLY A 81 6.48 -12.08 18.18
N VAL A 82 6.39 -12.66 16.97
CA VAL A 82 7.58 -13.08 16.20
C VAL A 82 8.19 -11.83 15.55
N THR A 83 9.50 -11.77 15.43
CA THR A 83 10.19 -10.71 14.68
C THR A 83 10.53 -11.13 13.26
N ARG A 84 10.81 -10.14 12.42
CA ARG A 84 11.30 -10.31 11.05
C ARG A 84 12.45 -9.36 10.80
N THR A 85 13.52 -9.86 10.21
CA THR A 85 14.71 -9.05 9.93
C THR A 85 14.49 -8.18 8.70
N TYR A 86 14.51 -6.86 8.90
CA TYR A 86 14.43 -5.84 7.85
C TYR A 86 15.64 -4.93 7.88
N ARG A 87 15.87 -4.23 6.77
CA ARG A 87 16.82 -3.12 6.67
C ARG A 87 16.09 -1.91 6.08
N LYS A 88 16.39 -0.71 6.55
CA LYS A 88 15.95 0.52 5.88
C LYS A 88 16.65 0.58 4.52
N TRP A 89 15.86 0.68 3.45
CA TRP A 89 16.35 0.79 2.09
C TRP A 89 16.56 2.25 1.70
N GLY A 90 15.61 3.10 2.05
CA GLY A 90 15.65 4.52 1.75
C GLY A 90 14.46 5.25 2.35
N ILE A 91 14.48 6.55 2.17
CA ILE A 91 13.47 7.48 2.71
C ILE A 91 12.81 8.21 1.55
N ALA A 92 11.49 8.17 1.50
CA ALA A 92 10.66 8.96 0.62
C ALA A 92 10.17 10.21 1.36
N SER A 93 10.51 11.41 0.84
CA SER A 93 10.13 12.70 1.43
C SER A 93 9.10 13.40 0.53
N PHE A 94 7.99 13.84 1.11
CA PHE A 94 6.89 14.44 0.36
C PHE A 94 6.09 15.45 1.19
N THR A 95 5.19 16.16 0.52
CA THR A 95 4.26 17.09 1.16
C THR A 95 2.82 16.57 1.04
N TRP A 96 2.07 16.60 2.15
CA TRP A 96 0.63 16.31 2.18
C TRP A 96 -0.11 17.47 2.82
N GLY A 97 -0.77 18.30 2.02
CA GLY A 97 -1.34 19.54 2.48
C GLY A 97 -0.28 20.45 3.15
N PRO A 98 -0.43 20.86 4.40
CA PRO A 98 0.57 21.68 5.10
C PRO A 98 1.73 20.87 5.71
N PHE A 99 1.70 19.53 5.63
CA PHE A 99 2.64 18.65 6.31
C PHE A 99 3.79 18.23 5.39
N SER A 100 5.03 18.42 5.82
CA SER A 100 6.19 17.72 5.28
C SER A 100 6.32 16.37 6.01
N SER A 101 6.48 15.30 5.26
CA SER A 101 6.43 13.93 5.79
C SER A 101 7.49 13.05 5.14
N ASN A 102 7.91 12.05 5.89
CA ASN A 102 8.83 11.02 5.42
C ASN A 102 8.19 9.65 5.62
N LEU A 103 8.47 8.74 4.70
CA LEU A 103 8.19 7.31 4.84
C LEU A 103 9.45 6.52 4.52
N VAL A 104 9.75 5.56 5.34
CA VAL A 104 10.90 4.65 5.17
C VAL A 104 10.44 3.42 4.40
N LEU A 105 11.15 3.07 3.35
CA LEU A 105 11.00 1.81 2.63
C LEU A 105 11.94 0.77 3.22
N TYR A 106 11.46 -0.46 3.36
CA TYR A 106 12.20 -1.55 3.99
C TYR A 106 12.46 -2.70 3.03
N GLU A 107 13.68 -3.24 3.07
CA GLU A 107 14.05 -4.51 2.44
C GLU A 107 13.92 -5.65 3.45
N ASN A 108 13.20 -6.72 3.09
CA ASN A 108 13.10 -7.92 3.93
C ASN A 108 14.37 -8.78 3.75
N MET A 109 15.16 -8.92 4.81
CA MET A 109 16.42 -9.63 4.77
C MET A 109 16.24 -11.15 4.82
N THR A 110 15.12 -11.65 5.36
CA THR A 110 14.82 -13.09 5.44
C THR A 110 14.54 -13.68 4.04
N ASN A 111 13.89 -12.91 3.18
CA ASN A 111 13.48 -13.36 1.85
C ASN A 111 14.44 -12.90 0.73
N LYS A 112 15.51 -12.20 1.06
CA LYS A 112 16.44 -11.58 0.10
C LYS A 112 17.06 -12.57 -0.90
N SER A 113 17.30 -13.82 -0.49
CA SER A 113 17.84 -14.86 -1.36
C SER A 113 16.84 -15.46 -2.35
N ASN A 114 15.53 -15.19 -2.17
CA ASN A 114 14.50 -15.65 -3.10
C ASN A 114 14.43 -14.69 -4.30
N PRO A 115 14.66 -15.15 -5.54
CA PRO A 115 14.63 -14.30 -6.73
C PRO A 115 13.31 -13.54 -6.93
N LEU A 116 12.19 -14.08 -6.44
CA LEU A 116 10.88 -13.45 -6.55
C LEU A 116 10.77 -12.16 -5.69
N TYR A 117 11.59 -12.03 -4.64
CA TYR A 117 11.55 -10.91 -3.70
C TYR A 117 12.82 -10.05 -3.72
N LYS A 118 13.76 -10.30 -4.64
CA LYS A 118 15.05 -9.59 -4.70
C LYS A 118 14.89 -8.07 -4.88
N ASP A 119 13.86 -7.66 -5.62
CA ASP A 119 13.55 -6.26 -5.95
C ASP A 119 12.38 -5.70 -5.14
N TYR A 120 11.77 -6.52 -4.28
CA TYR A 120 10.63 -6.13 -3.47
C TYR A 120 11.04 -5.21 -2.31
N LEU A 121 10.31 -4.11 -2.16
CA LEU A 121 10.39 -3.20 -1.02
C LEU A 121 9.04 -3.12 -0.32
N PHE A 122 9.10 -3.04 0.99
CA PHE A 122 7.96 -2.98 1.88
C PHE A 122 7.78 -1.57 2.44
N LEU A 123 6.61 -0.99 2.26
CA LEU A 123 6.26 0.32 2.78
C LEU A 123 5.03 0.20 3.72
N PRO A 124 5.25 -0.17 4.99
CA PRO A 124 4.19 -0.16 5.99
C PRO A 124 4.00 1.25 6.53
N PHE A 125 2.75 1.64 6.84
CA PHE A 125 2.47 2.94 7.46
C PHE A 125 1.27 2.91 8.37
N LYS A 126 1.20 3.89 9.26
CA LYS A 126 0.03 4.26 10.06
C LYS A 126 -0.36 5.69 9.77
N ASP A 127 -1.66 5.97 9.91
CA ASP A 127 -2.23 7.30 9.77
C ASP A 127 -3.44 7.50 10.70
N ASN A 128 -4.05 8.67 10.70
CA ASN A 128 -5.17 8.97 11.60
C ASN A 128 -6.49 8.27 11.24
N THR A 129 -6.55 7.48 10.17
CA THR A 129 -7.71 6.63 9.86
C THR A 129 -7.69 5.30 10.59
N ASN A 130 -6.54 4.89 11.16
CA ASN A 130 -6.36 3.58 11.76
C ASN A 130 -7.19 3.41 13.04
N GLY A 131 -8.01 2.35 13.07
CA GLY A 131 -8.92 2.07 14.17
C GLY A 131 -10.28 2.76 14.05
N GLU A 132 -10.41 3.70 13.10
CA GLU A 132 -11.64 4.42 12.77
C GLU A 132 -12.25 3.88 11.46
N THR A 133 -11.68 4.25 10.33
CA THR A 133 -12.16 3.86 9.00
C THR A 133 -11.28 2.82 8.31
N THR A 134 -10.06 2.62 8.79
CA THR A 134 -9.13 1.59 8.31
C THR A 134 -8.64 0.70 9.44
N TYR A 135 -7.99 -0.41 9.10
CA TYR A 135 -7.48 -1.37 10.08
C TYR A 135 -6.53 -0.71 11.10
N GLY A 136 -6.77 -0.95 12.39
CA GLY A 136 -6.01 -0.33 13.49
C GLY A 136 -4.52 -0.71 13.53
N GLY A 137 -4.15 -1.81 12.88
CA GLY A 137 -2.76 -2.27 12.76
C GLY A 137 -1.92 -1.50 11.75
N GLY A 138 -2.51 -0.61 10.93
CA GLY A 138 -1.85 0.05 9.81
C GLY A 138 -2.06 -0.67 8.50
N ARG A 139 -1.56 -0.06 7.42
CA ARG A 139 -1.68 -0.57 6.05
C ARG A 139 -0.31 -0.64 5.39
N TYR A 140 -0.27 -1.33 4.25
CA TYR A 140 0.96 -1.62 3.52
C TYR A 140 0.86 -1.17 2.07
N LEU A 141 2.02 -0.89 1.48
CA LEU A 141 2.23 -0.74 0.05
C LEU A 141 3.39 -1.62 -0.38
N ASN A 142 3.23 -2.28 -1.52
CA ASN A 142 4.28 -3.02 -2.19
C ASN A 142 4.99 -2.08 -3.16
N MET A 143 6.32 -1.99 -3.06
CA MET A 143 7.15 -1.15 -3.88
C MET A 143 8.27 -2.00 -4.51
N SER A 144 8.92 -1.48 -5.54
CA SER A 144 10.06 -2.11 -6.18
C SER A 144 11.33 -1.25 -6.05
N LYS A 145 12.51 -1.89 -6.06
CA LYS A 145 13.77 -1.15 -6.13
C LYS A 145 13.88 -0.32 -7.42
N ALA A 146 13.31 -0.83 -8.52
CA ALA A 146 13.26 -0.09 -9.78
C ALA A 146 12.47 1.23 -9.66
N ASP A 147 11.49 1.31 -8.77
CA ASP A 147 10.72 2.54 -8.52
C ASP A 147 11.56 3.66 -7.88
N THR A 148 12.80 3.35 -7.45
CA THR A 148 13.66 4.25 -6.65
C THR A 148 14.91 4.74 -7.40
N GLU A 149 15.03 4.50 -8.73
CA GLU A 149 16.28 4.70 -9.46
C GLU A 149 16.65 6.17 -9.67
N ASP A 150 15.70 7.05 -9.96
CA ASP A 150 15.97 8.45 -10.36
C ASP A 150 15.93 9.46 -9.20
N GLY A 151 16.11 9.01 -7.95
CA GLY A 151 16.00 9.88 -6.77
C GLY A 151 14.58 10.37 -6.50
N LYS A 152 13.60 9.76 -7.13
CA LYS A 152 12.16 9.97 -6.92
C LYS A 152 11.44 8.65 -6.84
N ILE A 153 10.28 8.67 -6.18
CA ILE A 153 9.39 7.51 -6.08
C ILE A 153 7.94 7.95 -6.15
N THR A 154 7.13 7.21 -6.87
CA THR A 154 5.67 7.42 -6.86
C THR A 154 5.03 6.52 -5.80
N ILE A 155 4.35 7.12 -4.85
CA ILE A 155 3.57 6.43 -3.82
C ILE A 155 2.10 6.61 -4.14
N ASP A 156 1.41 5.51 -4.45
CA ASP A 156 -0.03 5.50 -4.72
C ASP A 156 -0.78 4.91 -3.52
N PHE A 157 -1.27 5.76 -2.63
CA PHE A 157 -2.04 5.33 -1.46
C PHE A 157 -3.40 4.72 -1.81
N ASN A 158 -3.91 4.90 -3.05
CA ASN A 158 -5.12 4.20 -3.50
C ASN A 158 -4.91 2.68 -3.58
N LYS A 159 -3.65 2.24 -3.66
CA LYS A 159 -3.21 0.84 -3.66
C LYS A 159 -2.86 0.31 -2.27
N ALA A 160 -3.04 1.12 -1.22
CA ALA A 160 -2.77 0.68 0.15
C ALA A 160 -3.75 -0.42 0.57
N TYR A 161 -3.21 -1.48 1.19
CA TYR A 161 -3.97 -2.66 1.57
C TYR A 161 -3.76 -3.06 3.03
N ASN A 162 -4.68 -3.83 3.58
CA ASN A 162 -4.59 -4.35 4.94
C ASN A 162 -3.70 -5.58 5.00
N PRO A 163 -2.90 -5.75 6.08
CA PRO A 163 -2.24 -7.03 6.35
C PRO A 163 -3.27 -8.14 6.61
N TRP A 164 -2.89 -9.38 6.38
CA TRP A 164 -3.76 -10.54 6.61
C TRP A 164 -4.28 -10.64 8.05
N CYS A 165 -3.55 -10.05 9.01
CA CYS A 165 -4.00 -9.93 10.40
C CYS A 165 -5.26 -9.06 10.56
N ALA A 166 -5.68 -8.32 9.55
CA ALA A 166 -6.96 -7.61 9.55
C ALA A 166 -8.16 -8.55 9.36
N TYR A 167 -7.93 -9.73 8.80
CA TYR A 167 -8.98 -10.69 8.43
C TYR A 167 -8.98 -11.94 9.31
N SER A 168 -7.82 -12.32 9.86
CA SER A 168 -7.67 -13.56 10.62
C SER A 168 -6.48 -13.51 11.57
N ASP A 169 -6.58 -14.23 12.68
CA ASP A 169 -5.45 -14.56 13.52
C ASP A 169 -4.47 -15.50 12.78
N GLY A 170 -3.29 -15.74 13.40
CA GLY A 170 -2.32 -16.74 12.93
C GLY A 170 -1.29 -16.23 11.92
N PHE A 171 -1.30 -14.93 11.61
CA PHE A 171 -0.32 -14.32 10.69
C PHE A 171 0.71 -13.46 11.42
N ASN A 172 1.93 -13.44 10.88
CA ASN A 172 3.07 -12.68 11.42
C ASN A 172 3.20 -11.34 10.67
N CYS A 173 2.19 -10.47 10.80
CA CYS A 173 2.14 -9.19 10.10
C CYS A 173 3.03 -8.16 10.78
N PRO A 174 4.01 -7.57 10.08
CA PRO A 174 4.90 -6.56 10.65
C PRO A 174 4.14 -5.34 11.17
N ILE A 175 4.54 -4.85 12.33
CA ILE A 175 3.99 -3.62 12.90
C ILE A 175 4.69 -2.44 12.24
N PRO A 176 3.96 -1.50 11.60
CA PRO A 176 4.58 -0.31 11.02
C PRO A 176 5.41 0.45 12.07
N PRO A 177 6.71 0.70 11.81
CA PRO A 177 7.55 1.47 12.72
C PRO A 177 7.05 2.90 12.93
N LEU A 178 7.42 3.52 14.04
CA LEU A 178 7.02 4.89 14.38
C LEU A 178 7.48 5.92 13.32
N ASP A 179 8.61 5.65 12.65
CA ASP A 179 9.10 6.48 11.54
C ASP A 179 8.09 6.60 10.39
N ASN A 180 7.17 5.61 10.27
CA ASN A 180 6.13 5.56 9.24
C ASN A 180 4.74 5.88 9.80
N LYS A 181 4.65 6.70 10.85
CA LYS A 181 3.37 7.20 11.37
C LYS A 181 3.11 8.61 10.85
N LEU A 182 2.09 8.72 10.00
CA LEU A 182 1.63 10.01 9.46
C LEU A 182 0.65 10.68 10.43
N PRO A 183 0.79 12.00 10.71
CA PRO A 183 -0.05 12.70 11.68
C PRO A 183 -1.38 13.21 11.10
N TYR A 184 -1.81 12.69 9.97
CA TYR A 184 -3.05 13.06 9.26
C TYR A 184 -3.72 11.82 8.68
N ALA A 185 -4.96 11.98 8.17
CA ALA A 185 -5.72 10.90 7.55
C ALA A 185 -5.35 10.72 6.07
N ILE A 186 -5.16 9.47 5.66
CA ILE A 186 -5.05 9.04 4.26
C ILE A 186 -6.33 8.28 3.90
N GLU A 187 -7.34 8.99 3.41
CA GLU A 187 -8.63 8.44 2.99
C GLU A 187 -8.54 7.86 1.56
N ALA A 188 -7.63 6.93 1.36
CA ALA A 188 -7.39 6.22 0.11
C ALA A 188 -7.03 4.75 0.40
N GLY A 189 -7.17 3.85 -0.57
CA GLY A 189 -6.87 2.43 -0.43
C GLY A 189 -7.95 1.65 0.30
N GLU A 190 -7.56 0.56 0.94
CA GLU A 190 -8.47 -0.35 1.62
C GLU A 190 -8.91 0.19 2.98
N LYS A 191 -10.21 0.07 3.25
CA LYS A 191 -10.87 0.37 4.52
C LYS A 191 -10.81 -0.81 5.49
N MET A 192 -11.42 -0.63 6.65
CA MET A 192 -11.65 -1.72 7.59
C MET A 192 -12.48 -2.81 6.94
N TYR A 193 -12.04 -4.04 7.09
CA TYR A 193 -12.76 -5.21 6.62
C TYR A 193 -14.14 -5.31 7.28
N LYS A 194 -15.18 -5.57 6.49
CA LYS A 194 -16.58 -5.61 6.96
C LYS A 194 -17.07 -7.01 7.30
N GLY A 195 -16.29 -8.04 6.95
CA GLY A 195 -16.63 -9.42 7.27
C GLY A 195 -16.21 -9.83 8.68
N GLU A 196 -16.51 -11.06 9.04
CA GLU A 196 -16.13 -11.65 10.31
C GLU A 196 -14.61 -11.91 10.35
N HIS A 197 -13.96 -11.46 11.43
CA HIS A 197 -12.56 -11.76 11.68
C HIS A 197 -12.41 -13.24 12.07
N LYS A 198 -11.60 -13.98 11.32
CA LYS A 198 -11.43 -15.43 11.50
C LYS A 198 -10.46 -15.73 12.63
N LYS A 199 -10.85 -16.65 13.50
CA LYS A 199 -9.98 -17.16 14.57
C LYS A 199 -9.33 -18.46 14.10
N VAL A 200 -8.03 -18.61 14.35
CA VAL A 200 -7.37 -19.91 14.19
C VAL A 200 -7.96 -20.84 15.25
N LYS A 201 -8.65 -21.90 14.82
CA LYS A 201 -9.03 -22.97 15.71
C LYS A 201 -7.75 -23.67 16.16
N ASN A 202 -7.36 -23.47 17.44
CA ASN A 202 -6.37 -24.34 18.05
C ASN A 202 -7.01 -25.73 18.15
N GLU A 203 -6.76 -26.59 17.19
CA GLU A 203 -7.01 -28.02 17.37
C GLU A 203 -6.08 -28.47 18.50
N LYS A 204 -6.68 -28.81 19.65
CA LYS A 204 -5.99 -29.37 20.81
C LYS A 204 -5.75 -30.86 20.57
#